data_8aef18fc4d73580fdda2ad9bb48f58e6
#
_entry.id   8aef18fc4d73580fdda2ad9bb48f58e6
#
_cell.length_a   1.000
_cell.length_b   1.000
_cell.length_c   1.000
_cell.angle_alpha   90.00
_cell.angle_beta   90.00
_cell.angle_gamma   90.00
#
_symmetry.space_group_name_H-M   'P 1'
#
loop_
_entity.id
_entity.type
_entity.pdbx_description
1 polymer ?
#
loop_
_entity_poly.entity_id
_entity_poly.type
_entity_poly.pdbx_seq_one_letter_code
_entity_poly.pdbx_strand_id
1 'polypeptide(L)'
;QIVWSLWKDGQCVLADQSLTGPKMPVGPRERVTYTLDYDYSKLDAASEYFVKVQFLQGKDMPWAKKGYVQMEEQLRVKGAEKAAPSLEEQNTGEGKQFVEYTNDGNSICVTGKGFSVKFDKLTGAISELTYGTQRIITDGNGPKLDAFRAPTDNDAGIGYPKAWFQNGLYDLQHRVIGEPNILASKGNGALQISLTVESQGKEGCAQNYGNRDRTPEKAYTFKEGVKKLGENDFKFLTTQIYTIYPDGSIELQSTISANQTNVVLPRIGYVMKLPTALKNFEY
;
A
#
# COMPACT_ATOMS: atom_id res chain seq x y z
N GLN A 1 2.80 -25.44 20.83
CA GLN A 1 2.57 -26.18 19.58
C GLN A 1 2.93 -25.27 18.40
N ILE A 2 3.55 -25.85 17.34
CA ILE A 2 3.83 -25.11 16.11
C ILE A 2 3.04 -25.81 14.99
N VAL A 3 2.34 -25.01 14.20
CA VAL A 3 1.63 -25.48 12.99
C VAL A 3 2.04 -24.65 11.81
N TRP A 4 1.94 -25.20 10.62
CA TRP A 4 2.17 -24.48 9.40
C TRP A 4 1.09 -24.78 8.37
N SER A 5 0.86 -23.85 7.47
CA SER A 5 -0.08 -23.97 6.37
C SER A 5 0.54 -23.43 5.08
N LEU A 6 0.12 -23.96 3.93
CA LEU A 6 0.55 -23.50 2.61
C LEU A 6 -0.60 -22.73 1.95
N TRP A 7 -0.27 -21.57 1.45
CA TRP A 7 -1.19 -20.65 0.79
C TRP A 7 -0.76 -20.44 -0.67
N LYS A 8 -1.71 -20.50 -1.57
CA LYS A 8 -1.53 -20.25 -3.01
C LYS A 8 -2.44 -19.11 -3.43
N ASP A 9 -1.89 -18.04 -4.00
CA ASP A 9 -2.64 -16.86 -4.50
C ASP A 9 -3.71 -16.37 -3.49
N GLY A 10 -3.35 -16.31 -2.19
CA GLY A 10 -4.23 -15.90 -1.10
C GLY A 10 -5.21 -16.98 -0.59
N GLN A 11 -5.21 -18.18 -1.17
CA GLN A 11 -6.06 -19.29 -0.75
C GLN A 11 -5.26 -20.35 0.03
N CYS A 12 -5.78 -20.80 1.18
CA CYS A 12 -5.17 -21.89 1.94
C CYS A 12 -5.37 -23.22 1.19
N VAL A 13 -4.27 -23.80 0.70
CA VAL A 13 -4.29 -25.06 -0.05
C VAL A 13 -3.87 -26.26 0.79
N LEU A 14 -3.19 -26.05 1.91
CA LEU A 14 -2.84 -27.07 2.90
C LEU A 14 -2.90 -26.41 4.29
N ALA A 15 -3.85 -26.85 5.12
CA ALA A 15 -4.07 -26.27 6.44
C ALA A 15 -3.39 -27.09 7.55
N ASP A 16 -3.01 -26.41 8.62
CA ASP A 16 -2.71 -26.86 9.97
C ASP A 16 -1.85 -28.13 10.08
N GLN A 17 -0.78 -28.18 9.33
CA GLN A 17 0.20 -29.25 9.48
C GLN A 17 1.01 -29.04 10.74
N SER A 18 1.03 -30.04 11.63
CA SER A 18 1.85 -29.98 12.83
C SER A 18 3.34 -30.05 12.48
N LEU A 19 4.11 -29.07 12.97
CA LEU A 19 5.54 -29.14 12.90
C LEU A 19 6.05 -30.02 14.05
N THR A 20 6.50 -31.22 13.71
CA THR A 20 7.13 -32.15 14.66
C THR A 20 8.62 -32.16 14.39
N GLY A 21 9.41 -32.12 15.43
CA GLY A 21 10.85 -32.14 15.28
C GLY A 21 11.55 -32.72 16.51
N PRO A 22 12.82 -33.12 16.36
CA PRO A 22 13.50 -33.91 17.38
C PRO A 22 13.83 -33.16 18.67
N LYS A 23 13.70 -31.84 18.67
CA LYS A 23 14.10 -30.98 19.79
C LYS A 23 13.07 -29.91 20.12
N MET A 24 12.11 -30.27 20.93
CA MET A 24 11.20 -29.32 21.59
C MET A 24 11.16 -29.65 23.09
N PRO A 25 11.30 -28.68 24.00
CA PRO A 25 11.46 -27.25 23.80
C PRO A 25 12.86 -26.84 23.36
N VAL A 26 12.94 -25.70 22.63
CA VAL A 26 14.20 -25.03 22.31
C VAL A 26 14.64 -24.21 23.51
N GLY A 27 15.87 -24.42 23.99
CA GLY A 27 16.40 -23.70 25.14
C GLY A 27 16.73 -22.24 24.87
N PRO A 28 17.00 -21.43 25.92
CA PRO A 28 17.41 -20.04 25.76
C PRO A 28 18.68 -19.92 24.90
N ARG A 29 18.66 -19.01 23.92
CA ARG A 29 19.74 -18.75 22.95
C ARG A 29 20.05 -19.92 22.01
N GLU A 30 19.28 -20.99 22.03
CA GLU A 30 19.39 -22.08 21.07
C GLU A 30 18.64 -21.75 19.77
N ARG A 31 19.12 -22.36 18.68
CA ARG A 31 18.48 -22.35 17.37
C ARG A 31 18.26 -23.78 16.91
N VAL A 32 17.11 -24.03 16.35
CA VAL A 32 16.77 -25.34 15.77
C VAL A 32 16.20 -25.11 14.39
N THR A 33 16.71 -25.86 13.40
CA THR A 33 16.18 -25.83 12.05
C THR A 33 15.23 -27.00 11.87
N TYR A 34 14.04 -26.71 11.33
CA TYR A 34 13.06 -27.73 10.93
C TYR A 34 12.87 -27.68 9.43
N THR A 35 12.79 -28.84 8.81
CA THR A 35 12.41 -28.96 7.40
C THR A 35 10.91 -29.27 7.34
N LEU A 36 10.18 -28.51 6.51
CA LEU A 36 8.78 -28.80 6.26
C LEU A 36 8.70 -29.97 5.29
N ASP A 37 7.93 -30.99 5.67
CA ASP A 37 7.70 -32.17 4.82
C ASP A 37 6.64 -31.85 3.77
N TYR A 38 7.09 -31.35 2.62
CA TYR A 38 6.25 -31.02 1.49
C TYR A 38 7.00 -31.19 0.17
N ASP A 39 6.32 -31.77 -0.80
CA ASP A 39 6.86 -31.96 -2.14
C ASP A 39 6.73 -30.66 -2.97
N TYR A 40 7.75 -29.84 -2.93
CA TYR A 40 7.80 -28.55 -3.63
C TYR A 40 7.79 -28.66 -5.17
N SER A 41 7.99 -29.85 -5.73
CA SER A 41 7.89 -30.06 -7.19
C SER A 41 6.45 -29.92 -7.69
N LYS A 42 5.46 -29.99 -6.81
CA LYS A 42 4.04 -29.80 -7.11
C LYS A 42 3.59 -28.35 -7.16
N LEU A 43 4.47 -27.42 -6.82
CA LEU A 43 4.14 -26.00 -6.89
C LEU A 43 4.08 -25.53 -8.34
N ASP A 44 2.96 -24.90 -8.67
CA ASP A 44 2.77 -24.26 -9.97
C ASP A 44 3.67 -23.02 -10.08
N ALA A 45 4.51 -22.99 -11.10
CA ALA A 45 5.44 -21.88 -11.33
C ALA A 45 4.75 -20.54 -11.65
N ALA A 46 3.48 -20.58 -12.08
CA ALA A 46 2.71 -19.39 -12.42
C ALA A 46 1.98 -18.77 -11.22
N SER A 47 2.06 -19.39 -10.02
CA SER A 47 1.35 -18.97 -8.81
C SER A 47 2.30 -18.52 -7.72
N GLU A 48 1.79 -17.62 -6.87
CA GLU A 48 2.50 -17.16 -5.68
C GLU A 48 2.16 -18.03 -4.48
N TYR A 49 3.18 -18.47 -3.75
CA TYR A 49 3.00 -19.32 -2.57
C TYR A 49 3.64 -18.72 -1.33
N PHE A 50 2.93 -18.87 -0.22
CA PHE A 50 3.42 -18.54 1.11
C PHE A 50 3.27 -19.73 2.06
N VAL A 51 4.24 -19.90 2.95
CA VAL A 51 4.11 -20.75 4.13
C VAL A 51 3.82 -19.83 5.31
N LYS A 52 2.72 -20.09 5.99
CA LYS A 52 2.36 -19.42 7.23
C LYS A 52 2.69 -20.36 8.39
N VAL A 53 3.52 -19.92 9.32
CA VAL A 53 3.91 -20.65 10.51
C VAL A 53 3.29 -19.99 11.73
N GLN A 54 2.60 -20.76 12.57
CA GLN A 54 1.96 -20.25 13.77
C GLN A 54 2.48 -20.97 15.02
N PHE A 55 2.75 -20.19 16.05
CA PHE A 55 3.12 -20.64 17.38
C PHE A 55 1.89 -20.55 18.28
N LEU A 56 1.36 -21.70 18.65
CA LEU A 56 0.12 -21.80 19.40
C LEU A 56 0.39 -22.06 20.88
N GLN A 57 -0.42 -21.44 21.73
CA GLN A 57 -0.44 -21.74 23.17
C GLN A 57 -0.73 -23.22 23.40
N GLY A 58 0.16 -23.93 24.08
CA GLY A 58 0.05 -25.39 24.29
C GLY A 58 -0.92 -25.80 25.37
N LYS A 59 -1.27 -24.91 26.30
CA LYS A 59 -2.17 -25.16 27.45
C LYS A 59 -2.92 -23.89 27.81
N ASP A 60 -4.01 -24.05 28.58
CA ASP A 60 -4.72 -22.91 29.14
C ASP A 60 -3.83 -22.12 30.10
N MET A 61 -3.82 -20.81 29.95
CA MET A 61 -3.15 -19.85 30.81
C MET A 61 -4.17 -18.81 31.29
N PRO A 62 -3.90 -18.06 32.37
CA PRO A 62 -4.82 -17.03 32.86
C PRO A 62 -5.18 -15.96 31.79
N TRP A 63 -4.26 -15.70 30.84
CA TRP A 63 -4.36 -14.64 29.82
C TRP A 63 -4.72 -15.17 28.44
N ALA A 64 -4.62 -16.50 28.15
CA ALA A 64 -4.98 -17.08 26.86
C ALA A 64 -5.33 -18.56 26.95
N LYS A 65 -6.27 -18.99 26.13
CA LYS A 65 -6.64 -20.39 26.01
C LYS A 65 -5.66 -21.18 25.14
N LYS A 66 -5.63 -22.50 25.33
CA LYS A 66 -4.94 -23.41 24.41
C LYS A 66 -5.40 -23.17 22.99
N GLY A 67 -4.44 -23.14 22.06
CA GLY A 67 -4.68 -22.83 20.65
C GLY A 67 -4.62 -21.33 20.29
N TYR A 68 -4.50 -20.44 21.29
CA TYR A 68 -4.29 -19.03 21.00
C TYR A 68 -2.99 -18.82 20.21
N VAL A 69 -3.06 -18.07 19.11
CA VAL A 69 -1.88 -17.74 18.28
C VAL A 69 -1.05 -16.72 19.03
N GLN A 70 0.14 -17.10 19.49
CA GLN A 70 1.07 -16.20 20.17
C GLN A 70 1.95 -15.41 19.19
N MET A 71 2.30 -16.08 18.10
CA MET A 71 3.13 -15.51 17.05
C MET A 71 2.79 -16.20 15.73
N GLU A 72 2.79 -15.44 14.66
CA GLU A 72 2.74 -16.01 13.32
C GLU A 72 3.75 -15.30 12.41
N GLU A 73 4.23 -16.04 11.43
CA GLU A 73 5.15 -15.56 10.42
C GLU A 73 4.72 -16.09 9.06
N GLN A 74 4.77 -15.24 8.05
CA GLN A 74 4.47 -15.61 6.68
C GLN A 74 5.74 -15.52 5.84
N LEU A 75 6.14 -16.65 5.28
CA LEU A 75 7.36 -16.80 4.52
C LEU A 75 7.02 -17.09 3.07
N ARG A 76 7.54 -16.28 2.14
CA ARG A 76 7.39 -16.54 0.72
C ARG A 76 8.16 -17.79 0.33
N VAL A 77 7.47 -18.75 -0.27
CA VAL A 77 8.07 -19.91 -0.91
C VAL A 77 8.54 -19.46 -2.29
N LYS A 78 9.73 -19.90 -2.70
CA LYS A 78 10.30 -19.58 -4.01
C LYS A 78 9.32 -20.03 -5.11
N GLY A 79 8.59 -19.09 -5.68
CA GLY A 79 7.69 -19.25 -6.81
C GLY A 79 7.93 -18.12 -7.79
N ALA A 80 7.32 -18.20 -8.97
CA ALA A 80 7.45 -17.15 -9.96
C ALA A 80 7.10 -15.80 -9.35
N GLU A 81 7.99 -14.83 -9.51
CA GLU A 81 7.53 -13.44 -9.48
C GLU A 81 6.52 -13.34 -10.62
N LYS A 82 5.25 -13.10 -10.30
CA LYS A 82 4.31 -12.62 -11.30
C LYS A 82 4.92 -11.32 -11.81
N ALA A 83 5.63 -11.40 -12.94
CA ALA A 83 5.94 -10.20 -13.69
C ALA A 83 4.59 -9.50 -13.91
N ALA A 84 4.50 -8.22 -13.53
CA ALA A 84 3.35 -7.43 -13.92
C ALA A 84 3.16 -7.65 -15.43
N PRO A 85 1.96 -8.05 -15.90
CA PRO A 85 1.75 -8.35 -17.29
C PRO A 85 2.16 -7.14 -18.11
N SER A 86 3.10 -7.33 -19.03
CA SER A 86 3.49 -6.24 -19.93
C SER A 86 2.28 -5.85 -20.76
N LEU A 87 2.20 -4.58 -21.16
CA LEU A 87 1.12 -4.10 -22.07
C LEU A 87 1.02 -4.94 -23.35
N GLU A 88 2.04 -5.73 -23.69
CA GLU A 88 2.14 -6.54 -24.89
C GLU A 88 1.63 -7.97 -24.70
N GLU A 89 1.65 -8.54 -23.49
CA GLU A 89 1.46 -9.99 -23.26
C GLU A 89 0.00 -10.46 -23.04
N GLN A 90 -0.97 -9.56 -22.85
CA GLN A 90 -2.36 -9.96 -22.55
C GLN A 90 -3.24 -10.16 -23.80
N ASN A 91 -2.70 -10.63 -24.92
CA ASN A 91 -3.50 -10.60 -26.13
C ASN A 91 -3.38 -11.77 -27.08
N THR A 92 -4.22 -12.78 -26.88
CA THR A 92 -4.49 -13.82 -27.90
C THR A 92 -5.95 -14.28 -27.92
N GLY A 93 -6.93 -13.36 -27.85
CA GLY A 93 -8.36 -13.73 -27.94
C GLY A 93 -9.10 -12.95 -29.03
N GLU A 94 -9.82 -13.65 -29.89
CA GLU A 94 -10.84 -13.05 -30.76
C GLU A 94 -11.91 -12.38 -29.91
N GLY A 95 -12.23 -11.10 -30.21
CA GLY A 95 -13.21 -10.33 -29.45
C GLY A 95 -12.59 -9.28 -28.53
N LYS A 96 -11.60 -8.54 -29.02
CA LYS A 96 -10.93 -7.47 -28.27
C LYS A 96 -11.92 -6.47 -27.72
N GLN A 97 -12.06 -6.44 -26.38
CA GLN A 97 -12.68 -5.30 -25.71
C GLN A 97 -11.61 -4.22 -25.55
N PHE A 98 -11.97 -2.99 -25.87
CA PHE A 98 -11.13 -1.83 -25.61
C PHE A 98 -11.79 -1.00 -24.53
N VAL A 99 -10.98 -0.36 -23.71
CA VAL A 99 -11.48 0.72 -22.87
C VAL A 99 -11.57 1.98 -23.71
N GLU A 100 -12.64 2.73 -23.50
CA GLU A 100 -12.84 4.04 -24.10
C GLU A 100 -12.45 5.12 -23.11
N TYR A 101 -12.00 6.27 -23.60
CA TYR A 101 -11.70 7.38 -22.71
C TYR A 101 -12.10 8.74 -23.30
N THR A 102 -12.40 9.65 -22.41
CA THR A 102 -12.53 11.08 -22.70
C THR A 102 -11.52 11.85 -21.87
N ASN A 103 -10.92 12.86 -22.45
CA ASN A 103 -9.96 13.75 -21.79
C ASN A 103 -10.47 15.19 -21.96
N ASP A 104 -11.13 15.69 -20.95
CA ASP A 104 -11.62 17.06 -20.90
C ASP A 104 -10.70 17.97 -20.03
N GLY A 105 -11.05 19.26 -19.89
CA GLY A 105 -10.20 20.24 -19.19
C GLY A 105 -9.79 19.83 -17.78
N ASN A 106 -10.65 19.14 -17.03
CA ASN A 106 -10.47 18.88 -15.60
C ASN A 106 -10.34 17.40 -15.27
N SER A 107 -10.72 16.48 -16.16
CA SER A 107 -10.75 15.06 -15.87
C SER A 107 -10.41 14.17 -17.04
N ILE A 108 -9.96 12.96 -16.74
CA ILE A 108 -9.85 11.84 -17.67
C ILE A 108 -10.83 10.78 -17.18
N CYS A 109 -11.84 10.46 -18.02
CA CYS A 109 -12.80 9.41 -17.74
C CYS A 109 -12.49 8.22 -18.63
N VAL A 110 -12.37 7.03 -18.02
CA VAL A 110 -12.17 5.77 -18.72
C VAL A 110 -13.35 4.86 -18.45
N THR A 111 -13.89 4.27 -19.49
CA THR A 111 -15.03 3.37 -19.43
C THR A 111 -14.74 2.05 -20.10
N GLY A 112 -15.16 0.98 -19.48
CA GLY A 112 -15.09 -0.37 -19.99
C GLY A 112 -16.38 -1.14 -19.70
N LYS A 113 -16.40 -2.42 -20.04
CA LYS A 113 -17.58 -3.23 -19.79
C LYS A 113 -17.81 -3.44 -18.31
N GLY A 114 -18.82 -2.74 -17.77
CA GLY A 114 -19.25 -2.87 -16.37
C GLY A 114 -18.42 -2.07 -15.39
N PHE A 115 -17.56 -1.16 -15.84
CA PHE A 115 -16.84 -0.26 -14.94
C PHE A 115 -16.60 1.12 -15.54
N SER A 116 -16.34 2.08 -14.68
CA SER A 116 -15.85 3.40 -15.06
C SER A 116 -14.90 3.94 -13.99
N VAL A 117 -13.86 4.62 -14.43
CA VAL A 117 -12.91 5.32 -13.56
C VAL A 117 -12.69 6.74 -14.05
N LYS A 118 -12.64 7.68 -13.12
CA LYS A 118 -12.41 9.10 -13.40
C LYS A 118 -11.20 9.60 -12.61
N PHE A 119 -10.29 10.24 -13.30
CA PHE A 119 -9.11 10.90 -12.74
C PHE A 119 -9.31 12.41 -12.70
N ASP A 120 -8.93 13.02 -11.60
CA ASP A 120 -8.83 14.46 -11.46
C ASP A 120 -7.46 14.94 -11.98
N LYS A 121 -7.44 15.76 -13.02
CA LYS A 121 -6.20 16.28 -13.61
C LYS A 121 -5.48 17.31 -12.76
N LEU A 122 -6.14 17.87 -11.75
CA LEU A 122 -5.51 18.81 -10.83
C LEU A 122 -4.66 18.08 -9.78
N THR A 123 -5.21 17.02 -9.19
CA THR A 123 -4.59 16.29 -8.07
C THR A 123 -3.93 14.99 -8.47
N GLY A 124 -4.26 14.44 -9.64
CA GLY A 124 -3.81 13.13 -10.11
C GLY A 124 -4.51 11.93 -9.43
N ALA A 125 -5.45 12.18 -8.54
CA ALA A 125 -6.16 11.13 -7.83
C ALA A 125 -7.31 10.54 -8.67
N ILE A 126 -7.62 9.27 -8.44
CA ILE A 126 -8.90 8.71 -8.88
C ILE A 126 -10.01 9.41 -8.09
N SER A 127 -10.85 10.18 -8.78
CA SER A 127 -11.98 10.89 -8.18
C SER A 127 -13.21 10.02 -8.03
N GLU A 128 -13.43 9.11 -8.98
CA GLU A 128 -14.55 8.18 -8.97
C GLU A 128 -14.12 6.82 -9.55
N LEU A 129 -14.58 5.72 -8.94
CA LEU A 129 -14.45 4.37 -9.47
C LEU A 129 -15.74 3.61 -9.20
N THR A 130 -16.30 3.02 -10.24
CA THR A 130 -17.57 2.29 -10.17
C THR A 130 -17.45 0.95 -10.91
N TYR A 131 -17.95 -0.12 -10.29
CA TYR A 131 -18.15 -1.42 -10.92
C TYR A 131 -19.65 -1.77 -10.90
N GLY A 132 -20.25 -1.92 -12.08
CA GLY A 132 -21.68 -2.07 -12.21
C GLY A 132 -22.43 -0.90 -11.56
N THR A 133 -23.20 -1.17 -10.52
CA THR A 133 -23.90 -0.17 -9.71
C THR A 133 -23.14 0.22 -8.42
N GLN A 134 -22.01 -0.44 -8.14
CA GLN A 134 -21.29 -0.26 -6.90
C GLN A 134 -20.22 0.82 -7.04
N ARG A 135 -20.35 1.88 -6.26
CA ARG A 135 -19.35 2.95 -6.18
C ARG A 135 -18.26 2.54 -5.18
N ILE A 136 -17.03 2.41 -5.65
CA ILE A 136 -15.86 2.01 -4.85
C ILE A 136 -15.08 3.22 -4.37
N ILE A 137 -14.89 4.21 -5.23
CA ILE A 137 -14.23 5.48 -4.89
C ILE A 137 -15.17 6.62 -5.24
N THR A 138 -15.28 7.58 -4.34
CA THR A 138 -16.05 8.80 -4.50
C THR A 138 -15.25 10.00 -4.00
N ASP A 139 -15.62 11.19 -4.44
CA ASP A 139 -15.14 12.47 -3.89
C ASP A 139 -13.61 12.64 -3.88
N GLY A 140 -12.93 12.07 -4.86
CA GLY A 140 -11.47 12.16 -4.95
C GLY A 140 -10.72 11.38 -3.87
N ASN A 141 -11.33 10.36 -3.28
CA ASN A 141 -10.73 9.53 -2.23
C ASN A 141 -9.89 8.36 -2.75
N GLY A 142 -9.50 8.36 -4.02
CA GLY A 142 -8.59 7.37 -4.60
C GLY A 142 -7.18 7.43 -3.99
N PRO A 143 -6.29 6.53 -4.43
CA PRO A 143 -4.94 6.45 -3.88
C PRO A 143 -4.20 7.79 -3.93
N LYS A 144 -3.70 8.25 -2.79
CA LYS A 144 -2.87 9.44 -2.64
C LYS A 144 -1.63 9.12 -1.83
N LEU A 145 -0.51 9.74 -2.17
CA LEU A 145 0.70 9.61 -1.39
C LEU A 145 0.46 10.06 0.05
N ASP A 146 0.91 9.26 0.99
CA ASP A 146 0.90 9.56 2.41
C ASP A 146 2.26 9.23 3.02
N ALA A 147 2.77 10.14 3.83
CA ALA A 147 4.09 10.05 4.44
C ALA A 147 4.05 10.34 5.95
N PHE A 148 2.92 10.10 6.60
CA PHE A 148 2.76 10.42 8.01
C PHE A 148 2.11 9.28 8.80
N ARG A 149 2.57 9.12 10.04
CA ARG A 149 1.91 8.39 11.12
C ARG A 149 2.02 9.16 12.42
N ALA A 150 1.19 8.83 13.39
CA ALA A 150 1.32 9.38 14.73
C ALA A 150 2.73 9.10 15.29
N PRO A 151 3.41 10.11 15.86
CA PRO A 151 4.70 9.91 16.49
C PRO A 151 4.61 8.99 17.71
N THR A 152 5.61 8.14 17.87
CA THR A 152 5.84 7.37 19.09
C THR A 152 6.78 8.11 20.05
N ASP A 153 6.92 7.61 21.28
CA ASP A 153 7.88 8.16 22.25
C ASP A 153 9.32 8.07 21.75
N ASN A 154 9.66 7.00 21.03
CA ASN A 154 10.98 6.85 20.45
C ASN A 154 11.26 7.92 19.39
N ASP A 155 10.29 8.19 18.50
CA ASP A 155 10.42 9.28 17.53
C ASP A 155 10.62 10.63 18.22
N ALA A 156 9.83 10.88 19.24
CA ALA A 156 9.92 12.12 20.03
C ALA A 156 11.25 12.25 20.77
N GLY A 157 11.77 11.14 21.30
CA GLY A 157 13.07 11.08 21.97
C GLY A 157 14.25 11.47 21.07
N ILE A 158 14.17 11.10 19.78
CA ILE A 158 15.18 11.41 18.76
C ILE A 158 14.94 12.78 18.12
N GLY A 159 13.68 13.30 18.17
CA GLY A 159 13.31 14.60 17.63
C GLY A 159 12.83 14.58 16.18
N TYR A 160 12.57 13.41 15.60
CA TYR A 160 12.07 13.28 14.23
C TYR A 160 10.73 14.01 13.96
N PRO A 161 9.74 14.03 14.87
CA PRO A 161 8.46 14.68 14.63
C PRO A 161 8.56 16.15 14.32
N LYS A 162 9.62 16.83 14.81
CA LYS A 162 9.85 18.24 14.50
C LYS A 162 9.89 18.48 12.98
N ALA A 163 10.66 17.68 12.25
CA ALA A 163 10.76 17.79 10.80
C ALA A 163 9.43 17.44 10.10
N TRP A 164 8.69 16.45 10.60
CA TRP A 164 7.42 16.04 10.02
C TRP A 164 6.36 17.14 10.09
N PHE A 165 6.22 17.78 11.26
CA PHE A 165 5.28 18.87 11.45
C PHE A 165 5.73 20.17 10.75
N GLN A 166 7.03 20.46 10.75
CA GLN A 166 7.58 21.64 10.08
C GLN A 166 7.43 21.57 8.55
N ASN A 167 7.29 20.39 7.98
CA ASN A 167 7.06 20.17 6.56
C ASN A 167 5.60 19.78 6.25
N GLY A 168 4.70 19.75 7.24
CA GLY A 168 3.29 19.49 7.04
C GLY A 168 2.99 18.08 6.49
N LEU A 169 3.83 17.06 6.82
CA LEU A 169 3.69 15.72 6.25
C LEU A 169 2.35 15.05 6.59
N TYR A 170 1.68 15.50 7.64
CA TYR A 170 0.39 14.96 8.08
C TYR A 170 -0.81 15.43 7.25
N ASP A 171 -0.63 16.43 6.37
CA ASP A 171 -1.67 16.91 5.46
C ASP A 171 -1.01 17.38 4.16
N LEU A 172 -0.77 16.43 3.26
CA LEU A 172 -0.16 16.70 1.96
C LEU A 172 -1.22 17.19 0.97
N GLN A 173 -0.88 18.23 0.24
CA GLN A 173 -1.58 18.69 -0.95
C GLN A 173 -0.87 18.12 -2.18
N HIS A 174 -1.65 17.59 -3.12
CA HIS A 174 -1.18 16.99 -4.36
C HIS A 174 -1.52 17.87 -5.55
N ARG A 175 -0.58 17.99 -6.47
CA ARG A 175 -0.75 18.78 -7.68
C ARG A 175 -0.08 18.07 -8.85
N VAL A 176 -0.80 17.89 -9.95
CA VAL A 176 -0.22 17.39 -11.21
C VAL A 176 0.68 18.46 -11.82
N ILE A 177 1.86 18.05 -12.25
CA ILE A 177 2.84 18.89 -12.93
C ILE A 177 2.86 18.51 -14.41
N GLY A 178 2.58 19.48 -15.26
CA GLY A 178 2.48 19.24 -16.71
C GLY A 178 1.17 18.56 -17.12
N GLU A 179 1.13 18.07 -18.34
CA GLU A 179 -0.04 17.38 -18.89
C GLU A 179 0.10 15.86 -18.71
N PRO A 180 -1.01 15.16 -18.40
CA PRO A 180 -1.04 13.70 -18.40
C PRO A 180 -0.67 13.14 -19.78
N ASN A 181 0.14 12.09 -19.80
CA ASN A 181 0.39 11.32 -21.01
C ASN A 181 -0.53 10.11 -21.06
N ILE A 182 -1.28 9.96 -22.16
CA ILE A 182 -2.26 8.88 -22.33
C ILE A 182 -1.85 8.02 -23.52
N LEU A 183 -1.66 6.73 -23.27
CA LEU A 183 -1.28 5.75 -24.28
C LEU A 183 -2.31 4.62 -24.33
N ALA A 184 -2.96 4.44 -25.49
CA ALA A 184 -3.84 3.33 -25.72
C ALA A 184 -3.04 2.13 -26.30
N SER A 185 -3.13 0.99 -25.67
CA SER A 185 -2.52 -0.23 -26.19
C SER A 185 -3.34 -0.79 -27.36
N LYS A 186 -2.72 -0.96 -28.51
CA LYS A 186 -3.34 -1.61 -29.69
C LYS A 186 -3.40 -3.14 -29.50
N GLY A 187 -2.59 -3.67 -28.62
CA GLY A 187 -2.43 -5.09 -28.39
C GLY A 187 -3.54 -5.69 -27.50
N ASN A 188 -3.63 -5.26 -26.26
CA ASN A 188 -4.50 -5.84 -25.23
C ASN A 188 -5.71 -4.96 -24.85
N GLY A 189 -5.93 -3.85 -25.54
CA GLY A 189 -7.04 -2.94 -25.27
C GLY A 189 -6.93 -2.14 -23.97
N ALA A 190 -5.80 -2.20 -23.27
CA ALA A 190 -5.56 -1.43 -22.06
C ALA A 190 -5.25 0.04 -22.37
N LEU A 191 -5.52 0.91 -21.40
CA LEU A 191 -5.15 2.33 -21.43
C LEU A 191 -4.14 2.61 -20.34
N GLN A 192 -3.05 3.29 -20.67
CA GLN A 192 -2.07 3.77 -19.72
C GLN A 192 -2.17 5.29 -19.57
N ILE A 193 -2.23 5.75 -18.32
CA ILE A 193 -2.23 7.18 -17.96
C ILE A 193 -1.02 7.44 -17.08
N SER A 194 -0.09 8.27 -17.56
CA SER A 194 1.09 8.67 -16.81
C SER A 194 0.96 10.11 -16.31
N LEU A 195 1.19 10.29 -15.01
CA LEU A 195 1.08 11.56 -14.31
C LEU A 195 2.36 11.85 -13.53
N THR A 196 2.79 13.10 -13.51
CA THR A 196 3.78 13.59 -12.55
C THR A 196 3.06 14.40 -11.49
N VAL A 197 3.14 13.97 -10.23
CA VAL A 197 2.43 14.58 -9.10
C VAL A 197 3.45 15.12 -8.10
N GLU A 198 3.36 16.42 -7.83
CA GLU A 198 4.06 17.04 -6.70
C GLU A 198 3.18 16.95 -5.45
N SER A 199 3.79 16.53 -4.34
CA SER A 199 3.11 16.44 -3.04
C SER A 199 3.90 17.20 -1.98
N GLN A 200 3.30 18.23 -1.41
CA GLN A 200 3.90 19.08 -0.38
C GLN A 200 2.89 19.30 0.75
N GLY A 201 3.37 19.65 1.95
CA GLY A 201 2.48 20.03 3.04
C GLY A 201 1.52 21.14 2.61
N LYS A 202 0.23 20.93 2.86
CA LYS A 202 -0.83 21.88 2.51
C LYS A 202 -0.53 23.26 3.11
N GLU A 203 -0.91 24.31 2.43
CA GLU A 203 -0.79 25.67 2.96
C GLU A 203 -1.49 25.79 4.31
N GLY A 204 -0.77 26.30 5.30
CA GLY A 204 -1.26 26.40 6.67
C GLY A 204 -1.06 25.16 7.55
N CYS A 205 -0.57 24.05 7.03
CA CYS A 205 -0.32 22.83 7.81
C CYS A 205 1.06 22.79 8.46
N ALA A 206 2.09 23.38 7.85
CA ALA A 206 3.44 23.34 8.42
C ALA A 206 3.48 24.07 9.76
N GLN A 207 3.80 23.33 10.83
CA GLN A 207 3.77 23.84 12.19
C GLN A 207 5.17 23.92 12.78
N ASN A 208 5.40 24.96 13.60
CA ASN A 208 6.59 25.03 14.43
C ASN A 208 6.43 24.07 15.61
N TYR A 209 7.07 22.93 15.52
CA TYR A 209 7.10 21.94 16.59
C TYR A 209 8.03 22.43 17.72
N GLY A 210 7.47 22.62 18.92
CA GLY A 210 8.23 23.01 20.11
C GLY A 210 9.12 21.88 20.62
N ASN A 211 10.08 22.23 21.46
CA ASN A 211 10.85 21.21 22.20
C ASN A 211 9.91 20.42 23.12
N ARG A 212 10.14 19.11 23.25
CA ARG A 212 9.48 18.27 24.23
C ARG A 212 9.71 18.84 25.64
N ASP A 213 8.66 19.35 26.25
CA ASP A 213 8.63 19.51 27.70
C ASP A 213 8.24 18.12 28.26
N ARG A 214 9.03 17.61 29.20
CA ARG A 214 8.83 16.28 29.79
C ARG A 214 7.65 16.20 30.75
N THR A 215 6.94 17.31 30.95
CA THR A 215 5.73 17.31 31.78
C THR A 215 4.55 16.76 30.94
N PRO A 216 3.69 15.89 31.51
CA PRO A 216 2.54 15.30 30.79
C PRO A 216 1.63 16.36 30.16
N GLU A 217 1.48 17.52 30.79
CA GLU A 217 0.61 18.61 30.35
C GLU A 217 1.19 19.41 29.16
N LYS A 218 2.50 19.29 28.91
CA LYS A 218 3.22 20.05 27.88
C LYS A 218 4.00 19.18 26.90
N ALA A 219 3.71 17.89 26.87
CA ALA A 219 4.49 16.92 26.10
C ALA A 219 4.61 17.26 24.61
N TYR A 220 3.65 18.00 24.07
CA TYR A 220 3.62 18.43 22.66
C TYR A 220 3.02 19.83 22.55
N THR A 221 3.77 20.87 22.93
CA THR A 221 3.35 22.23 22.66
C THR A 221 3.74 22.62 21.24
N PHE A 222 2.74 22.82 20.39
CA PHE A 222 2.93 23.52 19.14
C PHE A 222 3.12 25.00 19.46
N LYS A 223 4.24 25.59 19.05
CA LYS A 223 4.38 27.04 19.12
C LYS A 223 3.41 27.66 18.12
N GLU A 224 2.72 28.69 18.51
CA GLU A 224 1.92 29.51 17.60
C GLU A 224 2.80 29.97 16.43
N GLY A 225 2.27 29.80 15.24
CA GLY A 225 2.93 30.20 14.01
C GLY A 225 3.00 29.05 13.00
N VAL A 226 2.31 29.26 11.92
CA VAL A 226 2.32 28.36 10.76
C VAL A 226 3.49 28.76 9.87
N LYS A 227 4.39 27.83 9.57
CA LYS A 227 5.41 28.04 8.56
C LYS A 227 4.75 28.03 7.17
N LYS A 228 4.95 29.08 6.38
CA LYS A 228 4.58 29.06 4.97
C LYS A 228 5.63 28.25 4.20
N LEU A 229 5.20 27.17 3.55
CA LEU A 229 6.06 26.37 2.69
C LEU A 229 6.23 27.04 1.34
N GLY A 230 7.45 27.08 0.85
CA GLY A 230 7.83 27.64 -0.43
C GLY A 230 8.32 26.55 -1.41
N GLU A 231 8.70 26.98 -2.60
CA GLU A 231 9.12 26.07 -3.68
C GLU A 231 10.34 25.21 -3.33
N ASN A 232 11.24 25.73 -2.51
CA ASN A 232 12.47 25.03 -2.08
C ASN A 232 12.28 24.21 -0.80
N ASP A 233 11.11 24.26 -0.17
CA ASP A 233 10.84 23.42 1.02
C ASP A 233 10.62 21.96 0.61
N PHE A 234 10.58 21.08 1.63
CA PHE A 234 10.46 19.65 1.41
C PHE A 234 9.19 19.30 0.62
N LYS A 235 9.35 18.49 -0.41
CA LYS A 235 8.27 17.95 -1.23
C LYS A 235 8.65 16.63 -1.88
N PHE A 236 7.65 15.87 -2.24
CA PHE A 236 7.79 14.68 -3.08
C PHE A 236 7.46 15.00 -4.53
N LEU A 237 8.16 14.35 -5.42
CA LEU A 237 7.81 14.26 -6.84
C LEU A 237 7.56 12.79 -7.16
N THR A 238 6.37 12.47 -7.63
CA THR A 238 5.93 11.11 -7.90
C THR A 238 5.55 10.97 -9.37
N THR A 239 6.16 10.01 -10.05
CA THR A 239 5.66 9.54 -11.34
C THR A 239 4.69 8.41 -11.07
N GLN A 240 3.43 8.57 -11.48
CA GLN A 240 2.36 7.58 -11.36
C GLN A 240 2.00 7.09 -12.74
N ILE A 241 1.96 5.78 -12.93
CA ILE A 241 1.53 5.13 -14.16
C ILE A 241 0.36 4.23 -13.81
N TYR A 242 -0.83 4.62 -14.24
CA TYR A 242 -2.03 3.81 -14.14
C TYR A 242 -2.23 3.02 -15.42
N THR A 243 -2.38 1.71 -15.32
CA THR A 243 -2.78 0.85 -16.44
C THR A 243 -4.18 0.31 -16.15
N ILE A 244 -5.12 0.67 -17.01
CA ILE A 244 -6.53 0.28 -16.90
C ILE A 244 -6.78 -0.79 -17.96
N TYR A 245 -7.17 -1.99 -17.51
CA TYR A 245 -7.41 -3.14 -18.36
C TYR A 245 -8.89 -3.29 -18.73
N PRO A 246 -9.20 -3.97 -19.86
CA PRO A 246 -10.59 -4.19 -20.30
C PRO A 246 -11.46 -4.97 -19.33
N ASP A 247 -10.87 -5.77 -18.45
CA ASP A 247 -11.57 -6.53 -17.40
C ASP A 247 -11.94 -5.67 -16.18
N GLY A 248 -11.51 -4.39 -16.18
CA GLY A 248 -11.73 -3.45 -15.08
C GLY A 248 -10.64 -3.44 -14.03
N SER A 249 -9.62 -4.29 -14.13
CA SER A 249 -8.46 -4.20 -13.22
C SER A 249 -7.67 -2.92 -13.49
N ILE A 250 -7.14 -2.33 -12.42
CA ILE A 250 -6.35 -1.09 -12.47
C ILE A 250 -5.06 -1.33 -11.72
N GLU A 251 -3.95 -1.19 -12.41
CA GLU A 251 -2.61 -1.25 -11.83
C GLU A 251 -2.06 0.16 -11.64
N LEU A 252 -1.45 0.43 -10.49
CA LEU A 252 -0.71 1.65 -10.21
C LEU A 252 0.77 1.32 -9.98
N GLN A 253 1.62 1.78 -10.88
CA GLN A 253 3.06 1.79 -10.69
C GLN A 253 3.52 3.20 -10.31
N SER A 254 4.32 3.32 -9.25
CA SER A 254 4.77 4.61 -8.74
C SER A 254 6.26 4.65 -8.50
N THR A 255 6.90 5.73 -8.97
CA THR A 255 8.27 6.07 -8.60
C THR A 255 8.24 7.37 -7.81
N ILE A 256 8.70 7.32 -6.56
CA ILE A 256 8.63 8.43 -5.61
C ILE A 256 10.05 8.93 -5.34
N SER A 257 10.26 10.22 -5.48
CA SER A 257 11.48 10.92 -5.08
C SER A 257 11.16 12.10 -4.18
N ALA A 258 12.11 12.48 -3.33
CA ALA A 258 12.03 13.71 -2.54
C ALA A 258 13.10 14.69 -3.01
N ASN A 259 12.79 15.98 -2.97
CA ASN A 259 13.76 17.04 -3.35
C ASN A 259 14.87 17.25 -2.31
N GLN A 260 14.74 16.69 -1.11
CA GLN A 260 15.70 16.80 -0.02
C GLN A 260 15.82 15.46 0.71
N THR A 261 16.98 15.18 1.29
CA THR A 261 17.29 13.92 2.01
C THR A 261 17.41 14.10 3.53
N ASN A 262 17.20 15.31 4.04
CA ASN A 262 17.38 15.65 5.45
C ASN A 262 16.16 15.39 6.33
N VAL A 263 15.07 14.86 5.78
CA VAL A 263 13.86 14.49 6.50
C VAL A 263 13.77 12.98 6.59
N VAL A 264 13.93 12.44 7.78
CA VAL A 264 13.67 11.02 8.06
C VAL A 264 12.17 10.80 8.04
N LEU A 265 11.70 10.00 7.11
CA LEU A 265 10.27 9.75 6.93
C LEU A 265 9.75 8.70 7.93
N PRO A 266 8.57 8.91 8.55
CA PRO A 266 7.96 7.92 9.45
C PRO A 266 7.39 6.71 8.71
N ARG A 267 6.95 6.93 7.50
CA ARG A 267 6.46 5.94 6.53
C ARG A 267 6.38 6.58 5.15
N ILE A 268 6.16 5.77 4.15
CA ILE A 268 5.77 6.20 2.80
C ILE A 268 4.83 5.14 2.21
N GLY A 269 3.77 5.58 1.56
CA GLY A 269 2.79 4.68 0.95
C GLY A 269 1.64 5.45 0.35
N TYR A 270 0.59 4.72 0.01
CA TYR A 270 -0.65 5.28 -0.50
C TYR A 270 -1.79 5.05 0.48
N VAL A 271 -2.66 6.03 0.60
CA VAL A 271 -3.90 5.94 1.36
C VAL A 271 -5.07 6.22 0.44
N MET A 272 -6.15 5.46 0.60
CA MET A 272 -7.44 5.71 -0.04
C MET A 272 -8.56 5.53 0.98
N LYS A 273 -9.71 6.16 0.73
CA LYS A 273 -10.90 6.00 1.56
C LYS A 273 -11.97 5.26 0.77
N LEU A 274 -12.48 4.21 1.36
CA LEU A 274 -13.53 3.38 0.76
C LEU A 274 -14.87 3.65 1.47
N PRO A 275 -16.01 3.42 0.79
CA PRO A 275 -17.33 3.56 1.40
C PRO A 275 -17.51 2.58 2.56
N THR A 276 -18.21 3.02 3.60
CA THR A 276 -18.51 2.21 4.81
C THR A 276 -19.37 0.97 4.53
N ALA A 277 -19.97 0.87 3.34
CA ALA A 277 -20.67 -0.33 2.90
C ALA A 277 -19.73 -1.52 2.65
N LEU A 278 -18.46 -1.28 2.37
CA LEU A 278 -17.41 -2.30 2.26
C LEU A 278 -16.91 -2.63 3.67
N LYS A 279 -17.48 -3.69 4.27
CA LYS A 279 -17.24 -4.03 5.68
C LYS A 279 -16.19 -5.12 5.88
N ASN A 280 -15.96 -5.95 4.88
CA ASN A 280 -15.02 -7.06 4.95
C ASN A 280 -13.74 -6.66 4.24
N PHE A 281 -12.62 -6.90 4.89
CA PHE A 281 -11.29 -6.66 4.37
C PHE A 281 -10.46 -7.95 4.54
N GLU A 282 -9.87 -8.43 3.46
CA GLU A 282 -9.01 -9.61 3.44
C GLU A 282 -7.66 -9.22 2.81
N TYR A 283 -6.54 -9.72 3.37
CA TYR A 283 -5.18 -9.44 2.89
C TYR A 283 -4.24 -10.64 3.09
#